data_2eed41bd6cb6f19f79357bf849d11163
#
_entry.id   2eed41bd6cb6f19f79357bf849d11163
#
_cell.length_a   1.000
_cell.length_b   1.000
_cell.length_c   1.000
_cell.angle_alpha   90.00
_cell.angle_beta   90.00
_cell.angle_gamma   90.00
#
_symmetry.space_group_name_H-M   'P 1'
#
loop_
_entity.id
_entity.type
_entity.pdbx_description
1 polymer ?
#
loop_
_entity_poly.entity_id
_entity_poly.type
_entity_poly.pdbx_seq_one_letter_code
_entity_poly.pdbx_strand_id
1 'polypeptide(L)'
;YQFKSGYALNNGKGSFTFKELPNTAQIGPTMSFVFADVNKDGYQDVIGVGGIYESEVETIRYDSNIGYILIGDSKGNLKPYKDINFYNGENAKQMKKIQIKGKQHLLIANNNALVSLFSILK
;
A
#
# COMPACT_ATOMS: atom_id res chain seq x y z
N TYR A 1 21.91 7.06 -10.16
CA TYR A 1 21.33 6.57 -8.90
C TYR A 1 19.82 6.69 -8.95
N GLN A 2 19.11 5.60 -8.61
CA GLN A 2 17.65 5.57 -8.59
C GLN A 2 17.19 5.73 -7.15
N PHE A 3 16.50 6.84 -6.85
CA PHE A 3 15.97 7.12 -5.52
C PHE A 3 14.47 6.88 -5.39
N LYS A 4 13.80 6.48 -6.49
CA LYS A 4 12.37 6.23 -6.51
C LYS A 4 12.06 4.82 -6.04
N SER A 5 10.99 4.68 -5.26
CA SER A 5 10.40 3.39 -4.94
C SER A 5 9.81 2.76 -6.21
N GLY A 6 9.98 1.46 -6.36
CA GLY A 6 9.52 0.75 -7.54
C GLY A 6 9.32 -0.74 -7.28
N TYR A 7 9.00 -1.46 -8.33
CA TYR A 7 8.82 -2.91 -8.31
C TYR A 7 9.52 -3.55 -9.50
N ALA A 8 9.93 -4.80 -9.32
CA ALA A 8 10.53 -5.62 -10.37
C ALA A 8 9.44 -6.52 -10.97
N LEU A 9 9.04 -6.23 -12.21
CA LEU A 9 8.10 -7.05 -12.95
C LEU A 9 8.81 -8.26 -13.53
N ASN A 10 8.39 -9.46 -13.13
CA ASN A 10 8.91 -10.72 -13.66
C ASN A 10 8.26 -11.01 -15.03
N ASN A 11 9.07 -11.29 -16.05
CA ASN A 11 8.58 -11.70 -17.37
C ASN A 11 8.23 -13.20 -17.48
N GLY A 12 8.37 -13.97 -16.40
CA GLY A 12 8.14 -15.40 -16.39
C GLY A 12 9.25 -16.26 -17.04
N LYS A 13 10.33 -15.63 -17.50
CA LYS A 13 11.47 -16.26 -18.19
C LYS A 13 12.81 -16.00 -17.49
N GLY A 14 12.77 -15.65 -16.19
CA GLY A 14 13.98 -15.39 -15.40
C GLY A 14 14.55 -13.97 -15.53
N SER A 15 13.84 -13.05 -16.18
CA SER A 15 14.24 -11.64 -16.28
C SER A 15 13.23 -10.74 -15.57
N PHE A 16 13.74 -9.64 -15.02
CA PHE A 16 12.96 -8.65 -14.31
C PHE A 16 13.12 -7.27 -14.95
N THR A 17 12.04 -6.54 -15.04
CA THR A 17 12.05 -5.14 -15.47
C THR A 17 11.64 -4.24 -14.32
N PHE A 18 12.49 -3.27 -13.95
CA PHE A 18 12.15 -2.29 -12.93
C PHE A 18 11.10 -1.31 -13.46
N LYS A 19 10.05 -1.10 -12.68
CA LYS A 19 9.03 -0.08 -12.91
C LYS A 19 8.91 0.82 -11.68
N GLU A 20 8.87 2.13 -11.89
CA GLU A 20 8.66 3.10 -10.84
C GLU A 20 7.20 3.03 -10.33
N LEU A 21 7.03 3.14 -9.03
CA LEU A 21 5.70 3.33 -8.45
C LEU A 21 5.17 4.74 -8.77
N PRO A 22 3.85 4.91 -8.89
CA PRO A 22 3.23 6.22 -9.04
C PRO A 22 3.58 7.18 -7.89
N ASN A 23 3.50 8.49 -8.15
CA ASN A 23 3.83 9.53 -7.16
C ASN A 23 3.08 9.37 -5.84
N THR A 24 1.86 8.87 -5.86
CA THR A 24 1.07 8.60 -4.64
C THR A 24 1.79 7.67 -3.66
N ALA A 25 2.58 6.71 -4.16
CA ALA A 25 3.36 5.79 -3.35
C ALA A 25 4.80 6.30 -3.08
N GLN A 26 5.15 7.51 -3.54
CA GLN A 26 6.44 8.16 -3.34
C GLN A 26 6.40 9.27 -2.26
N ILE A 27 5.19 9.69 -1.84
CA ILE A 27 5.00 10.87 -0.96
C ILE A 27 5.56 10.63 0.45
N GLY A 28 5.51 9.38 0.91
CA GLY A 28 6.00 9.01 2.23
C GLY A 28 6.42 7.54 2.30
N PRO A 29 7.05 7.13 3.42
CA PRO A 29 7.53 5.77 3.58
C PRO A 29 6.37 4.78 3.62
N THR A 30 6.46 3.73 2.80
CA THR A 30 5.56 2.58 2.87
C THR A 30 6.16 1.55 3.82
N MET A 31 5.46 1.26 4.92
CA MET A 31 5.90 0.31 5.94
C MET A 31 5.35 -1.09 5.69
N SER A 32 4.18 -1.17 5.08
CA SER A 32 3.56 -2.46 4.75
C SER A 32 2.67 -2.32 3.52
N PHE A 33 2.56 -3.41 2.75
CA PHE A 33 1.64 -3.51 1.63
C PHE A 33 1.06 -4.92 1.51
N VAL A 34 -0.09 -5.03 0.89
CA VAL A 34 -0.73 -6.30 0.54
C VAL A 34 -1.23 -6.26 -0.90
N PHE A 35 -1.34 -7.46 -1.49
CA PHE A 35 -1.98 -7.64 -2.79
C PHE A 35 -3.42 -8.10 -2.61
N ALA A 36 -4.34 -7.50 -3.36
CA ALA A 36 -5.74 -7.88 -3.44
C ALA A 36 -6.29 -7.47 -4.80
N ASP A 37 -7.35 -8.09 -5.25
CA ASP A 37 -8.13 -7.65 -6.40
C ASP A 37 -9.29 -6.79 -5.85
N VAL A 38 -9.10 -5.48 -5.83
CA VAL A 38 -10.01 -4.54 -5.17
C VAL A 38 -11.21 -4.20 -6.05
N ASN A 39 -10.99 -4.11 -7.36
CA ASN A 39 -12.01 -3.76 -8.35
C ASN A 39 -12.68 -4.98 -9.02
N LYS A 40 -12.24 -6.21 -8.70
CA LYS A 40 -12.72 -7.49 -9.25
C LYS A 40 -12.51 -7.65 -10.75
N ASP A 41 -11.40 -7.12 -11.27
CA ASP A 41 -11.02 -7.27 -12.68
C ASP A 41 -10.13 -8.50 -12.94
N GLY A 42 -9.76 -9.25 -11.89
CA GLY A 42 -8.92 -10.44 -11.96
C GLY A 42 -7.43 -10.16 -11.92
N TYR A 43 -7.01 -8.91 -11.81
CA TYR A 43 -5.60 -8.53 -11.67
C TYR A 43 -5.27 -8.16 -10.23
N GLN A 44 -3.99 -8.22 -9.90
CA GLN A 44 -3.53 -7.90 -8.55
C GLN A 44 -3.33 -6.40 -8.39
N ASP A 45 -4.01 -5.83 -7.40
CA ASP A 45 -3.82 -4.46 -6.95
C ASP A 45 -2.91 -4.42 -5.74
N VAL A 46 -2.36 -3.26 -5.44
CA VAL A 46 -1.50 -3.01 -4.28
C VAL A 46 -2.18 -2.04 -3.34
N ILE A 47 -2.31 -2.43 -2.08
CA ILE A 47 -2.75 -1.56 -0.99
C ILE A 47 -1.54 -1.31 -0.10
N GLY A 48 -1.13 -0.07 0.09
CA GLY A 48 0.01 0.31 0.90
C GLY A 48 -0.36 1.24 2.04
N VAL A 49 0.32 1.10 3.16
CA VAL A 49 0.23 1.98 4.33
C VAL A 49 1.61 2.26 4.91
N GLY A 50 1.76 3.38 5.60
CA GLY A 50 3.02 3.70 6.25
C GLY A 50 2.94 4.96 7.09
N GLY A 51 4.10 5.41 7.53
CA GLY A 51 4.30 6.59 8.34
C GLY A 51 5.49 6.40 9.28
N ILE A 52 6.23 7.46 9.55
CA ILE A 52 7.27 7.51 10.58
C ILE A 52 6.98 8.75 11.42
N TYR A 53 6.42 8.53 12.61
CA TYR A 53 6.10 9.59 13.55
C TYR A 53 7.21 9.79 14.59
N GLU A 54 8.07 8.79 14.77
CA GLU A 54 9.17 8.78 15.70
C GLU A 54 10.45 9.24 14.99
N SER A 55 10.45 10.48 14.53
CA SER A 55 11.67 11.15 14.08
C SER A 55 12.31 11.90 15.23
N GLU A 56 13.63 12.13 15.16
CA GLU A 56 14.35 12.96 16.13
C GLU A 56 13.72 14.35 16.24
N VAL A 57 13.89 15.01 17.38
CA VAL A 57 13.25 16.30 17.73
C VAL A 57 13.46 17.39 16.65
N GLU A 58 14.53 17.28 15.85
CA GLU A 58 14.87 18.21 14.76
C GLU A 58 14.33 17.79 13.40
N THR A 59 13.72 16.60 13.26
CA THR A 59 13.24 16.07 11.97
C THR A 59 11.74 16.19 11.89
N ILE A 60 11.26 16.72 10.75
CA ILE A 60 9.83 16.81 10.47
C ILE A 60 9.21 15.41 10.43
N ARG A 61 8.06 15.24 11.07
CA ARG A 61 7.27 14.02 11.09
C ARG A 61 6.85 13.61 9.68
N TYR A 62 7.11 12.34 9.32
CA TYR A 62 6.70 11.76 8.03
C TYR A 62 5.31 11.14 8.14
N ASP A 63 4.27 11.98 8.17
CA ASP A 63 2.86 11.60 8.30
C ASP A 63 2.05 11.73 6.99
N SER A 64 2.72 11.92 5.87
CA SER A 64 2.09 12.11 4.56
C SER A 64 1.55 10.81 3.91
N ASN A 65 1.92 9.64 4.41
CA ASN A 65 1.43 8.37 3.87
C ASN A 65 0.20 7.88 4.65
N ILE A 66 -0.95 8.40 4.27
CA ILE A 66 -2.28 8.06 4.83
C ILE A 66 -2.88 6.77 4.24
N GLY A 67 -2.11 6.03 3.48
CA GLY A 67 -2.55 4.89 2.71
C GLY A 67 -2.82 5.20 1.25
N TYR A 68 -2.62 4.20 0.39
CA TYR A 68 -2.89 4.31 -1.04
C TYR A 68 -3.33 2.96 -1.61
N ILE A 69 -4.04 3.01 -2.74
CA ILE A 69 -4.34 1.83 -3.55
C ILE A 69 -3.88 2.09 -4.98
N LEU A 70 -3.22 1.09 -5.54
CA LEU A 70 -2.80 1.08 -6.94
C LEU A 70 -3.47 -0.07 -7.64
N ILE A 71 -4.21 0.22 -8.70
CA ILE A 71 -4.87 -0.78 -9.54
C ILE A 71 -3.89 -1.34 -10.55
N GLY A 72 -3.83 -2.66 -10.59
CA GLY A 72 -3.04 -3.40 -11.56
C GLY A 72 -3.76 -3.60 -12.89
N ASP A 73 -3.01 -3.89 -13.95
CA ASP A 73 -3.54 -4.27 -15.25
C ASP A 73 -2.90 -5.57 -15.77
N SER A 74 -3.41 -6.08 -16.88
CA SER A 74 -2.89 -7.30 -17.54
C SER A 74 -1.42 -7.22 -17.98
N LYS A 75 -0.85 -6.02 -18.03
CA LYS A 75 0.55 -5.75 -18.39
C LYS A 75 1.44 -5.53 -17.18
N GLY A 76 0.90 -5.70 -15.97
CA GLY A 76 1.60 -5.46 -14.71
C GLY A 76 1.93 -3.97 -14.46
N ASN A 77 1.17 -3.04 -15.02
CA ASN A 77 1.28 -1.63 -14.65
C ASN A 77 0.41 -1.35 -13.43
N LEU A 78 0.83 -0.40 -12.61
CA LEU A 78 0.11 0.03 -11.41
C LEU A 78 -0.28 1.50 -11.57
N LYS A 79 -1.57 1.81 -11.37
CA LYS A 79 -2.12 3.17 -11.45
C LYS A 79 -2.83 3.56 -10.16
N PRO A 80 -2.74 4.83 -9.70
CA PRO A 80 -3.46 5.27 -8.51
C PRO A 80 -4.97 5.10 -8.68
N TYR A 81 -5.61 4.54 -7.66
CA TYR A 81 -7.07 4.47 -7.59
C TYR A 81 -7.62 5.68 -6.82
N LYS A 82 -8.48 6.46 -7.47
CA LYS A 82 -8.92 7.77 -6.94
C LYS A 82 -10.26 7.73 -6.20
N ASP A 83 -11.05 6.66 -6.36
CA ASP A 83 -12.44 6.61 -5.89
C ASP A 83 -12.59 5.89 -4.54
N ILE A 84 -11.60 5.99 -3.65
CA ILE A 84 -11.60 5.24 -2.40
C ILE A 84 -11.54 6.13 -1.17
N ASN A 85 -12.39 5.78 -0.21
CA ASN A 85 -12.31 6.20 1.18
C ASN A 85 -11.37 5.28 1.99
N PHE A 86 -10.20 4.95 1.46
CA PHE A 86 -9.17 4.26 2.22
C PHE A 86 -8.23 5.30 2.84
N TYR A 87 -8.37 5.46 4.13
CA TYR A 87 -7.60 6.43 4.90
C TYR A 87 -7.15 5.80 6.22
N ASN A 88 -5.85 5.73 6.45
CA ASN A 88 -5.27 5.39 7.74
C ASN A 88 -4.31 6.50 8.17
N GLY A 89 -4.83 7.47 8.89
CA GLY A 89 -4.08 8.64 9.38
C GLY A 89 -3.16 8.35 10.56
N GLU A 90 -2.97 7.06 10.90
CA GLU A 90 -2.15 6.64 12.03
C GLU A 90 -0.76 6.17 11.58
N ASN A 91 0.15 6.01 12.54
CA ASN A 91 1.50 5.52 12.31
C ASN A 91 1.49 4.01 12.03
N ALA A 92 1.09 3.63 10.82
CA ALA A 92 0.96 2.23 10.41
C ALA A 92 2.33 1.54 10.33
N LYS A 93 2.46 0.39 10.96
CA LYS A 93 3.69 -0.43 10.94
C LYS A 93 3.53 -1.71 10.16
N GLN A 94 2.36 -2.32 10.21
CA GLN A 94 2.10 -3.58 9.50
C GLN A 94 0.64 -3.67 9.08
N MET A 95 0.42 -4.31 7.94
CA MET A 95 -0.91 -4.62 7.42
C MET A 95 -0.97 -6.07 6.99
N LYS A 96 -2.10 -6.74 7.26
CA LYS A 96 -2.37 -8.11 6.81
C LYS A 96 -3.79 -8.25 6.30
N LYS A 97 -3.96 -9.10 5.31
CA LYS A 97 -5.28 -9.59 4.92
C LYS A 97 -5.73 -10.67 5.90
N ILE A 98 -6.95 -10.53 6.38
CA ILE A 98 -7.61 -11.52 7.24
C ILE A 98 -8.99 -11.84 6.70
N GLN A 99 -9.53 -12.98 7.10
CA GLN A 99 -10.88 -13.40 6.73
C GLN A 99 -11.77 -13.40 7.96
N ILE A 100 -12.90 -12.66 7.89
CA ILE A 100 -13.90 -12.61 8.95
C ILE A 100 -15.25 -12.98 8.31
N LYS A 101 -15.85 -14.07 8.77
CA LYS A 101 -17.13 -14.58 8.26
C LYS A 101 -17.17 -14.69 6.72
N GLY A 102 -16.08 -15.20 6.13
CA GLY A 102 -15.95 -15.38 4.67
C GLY A 102 -15.65 -14.11 3.86
N LYS A 103 -15.55 -12.95 4.49
CA LYS A 103 -15.21 -11.68 3.84
C LYS A 103 -13.76 -11.29 4.12
N GLN A 104 -13.08 -10.75 3.11
CA GLN A 104 -11.72 -10.25 3.26
C GLN A 104 -11.69 -8.88 3.92
N HIS A 105 -10.77 -8.72 4.86
CA HIS A 105 -10.52 -7.49 5.59
C HIS A 105 -9.02 -7.17 5.61
N LEU A 106 -8.70 -5.90 5.80
CA LEU A 106 -7.36 -5.43 6.12
C LEU A 106 -7.29 -5.16 7.62
N LEU A 107 -6.35 -5.78 8.28
CA LEU A 107 -5.99 -5.48 9.66
C LEU A 107 -4.70 -4.69 9.66
N ILE A 108 -4.71 -3.47 10.21
CA ILE A 108 -3.56 -2.58 10.26
C ILE A 108 -3.14 -2.36 11.71
N ALA A 109 -1.90 -2.73 12.01
CA ALA A 109 -1.27 -2.43 13.30
C ALA A 109 -0.63 -1.04 13.25
N ASN A 110 -1.10 -0.16 14.11
CA ASN A 110 -0.59 1.19 14.28
C ASN A 110 0.28 1.28 15.54
N ASN A 111 1.33 2.11 15.50
CA ASN A 111 2.14 2.37 16.68
C ASN A 111 1.48 3.47 17.54
N ASN A 112 1.35 3.24 18.83
CA ASN A 112 0.69 4.14 19.80
C ASN A 112 -0.77 4.53 19.42
N ALA A 113 -1.47 3.66 18.68
CA ALA A 113 -2.86 3.89 18.29
C ALA A 113 -3.62 2.56 18.20
N LEU A 114 -4.94 2.65 18.09
CA LEU A 114 -5.78 1.48 17.93
C LEU A 114 -5.52 0.78 16.60
N VAL A 115 -5.73 -0.52 16.59
CA VAL A 115 -5.73 -1.32 15.36
C VAL A 115 -6.87 -0.87 14.45
N SER A 116 -6.57 -0.67 13.17
CA SER A 116 -7.56 -0.32 12.16
C SER A 116 -8.04 -1.57 11.40
N LEU A 117 -9.33 -1.65 11.14
CA LEU A 117 -9.94 -2.75 10.39
C LEU A 117 -10.76 -2.18 9.22
N PHE A 118 -10.41 -2.56 8.01
CA PHE A 118 -11.12 -2.17 6.79
C PHE A 118 -11.66 -3.39 6.06
N SER A 119 -12.87 -3.30 5.52
CA SER A 119 -13.39 -4.32 4.59
C SER A 119 -12.85 -4.07 3.19
N ILE A 120 -12.24 -5.10 2.56
CA ILE A 120 -11.67 -4.95 1.21
C ILE A 120 -12.78 -4.89 0.16
N LEU A 121 -13.91 -5.52 0.40
CA LEU A 121 -15.03 -5.57 -0.56
C LEU A 121 -16.37 -5.77 0.14
N LYS A 122 -17.35 -5.17 -0.44
CA LYS A 122 -18.75 -5.47 -0.17
C LYS A 122 -19.19 -6.79 -0.82
#